data_25c1479a95350e665a2bd4805b203647
#
_entry.id   25c1479a95350e665a2bd4805b203647
#
_cell.length_a   1.000
_cell.length_b   1.000
_cell.length_c   1.000
_cell.angle_alpha   90.00
_cell.angle_beta   90.00
_cell.angle_gamma   90.00
#
_symmetry.space_group_name_H-M   'P 1'
#
loop_
_entity.id
_entity.type
_entity.pdbx_description
1 polymer ?
#
loop_
_entity_poly.entity_id
_entity_poly.type
_entity_poly.pdbx_seq_one_letter_code
_entity_poly.pdbx_strand_id
1 'polypeptide(L)'
;MLPKNRPPTSPGVMLLAEYLEPRKLTQVALAARMGVPRQRVNTLIHGKRGITAETAILLSEALDTSPELWLGLQTDYDLWHAVRKRAEVRTAKPLRKRRAG
;
A
#
# COMPACT_ATOMS: atom_id res chain seq x y z
N MET A 1 5.08 8.03 12.41
CA MET A 1 3.79 8.29 13.08
C MET A 1 2.67 8.38 12.06
N LEU A 2 1.54 7.77 12.36
CA LEU A 2 0.42 7.77 11.44
C LEU A 2 -0.37 9.06 11.55
N PRO A 3 -0.86 9.60 10.43
CA PRO A 3 -1.70 10.80 10.48
C PRO A 3 -3.02 10.49 11.18
N LYS A 4 -3.64 11.51 11.74
CA LYS A 4 -4.89 11.31 12.47
C LYS A 4 -6.12 11.47 11.60
N ASN A 5 -6.09 12.43 10.68
CA ASN A 5 -7.29 12.82 9.97
C ASN A 5 -7.41 12.26 8.57
N ARG A 6 -6.35 11.72 8.06
CA ARG A 6 -6.37 11.19 6.70
C ARG A 6 -5.40 10.01 6.63
N PRO A 7 -5.66 9.09 5.71
CA PRO A 7 -4.76 7.95 5.58
C PRO A 7 -3.39 8.38 5.06
N PRO A 8 -2.36 7.64 5.39
CA PRO A 8 -1.06 7.84 4.75
C PRO A 8 -1.18 7.51 3.27
N THR A 9 -0.20 7.98 2.50
CA THR A 9 -0.17 7.71 1.07
C THR A 9 -0.12 6.21 0.84
N SER A 10 -1.02 5.71 -0.01
CA SER A 10 -1.00 4.29 -0.35
C SER A 10 0.17 3.98 -1.28
N PRO A 11 0.63 2.73 -1.29
CA PRO A 11 1.71 2.36 -2.21
C PRO A 11 1.36 2.62 -3.67
N GLY A 12 0.10 2.41 -4.07
CA GLY A 12 -0.31 2.64 -5.44
C GLY A 12 -0.22 4.10 -5.84
N VAL A 13 -0.66 5.01 -4.97
CA VAL A 13 -0.57 6.44 -5.23
C VAL A 13 0.89 6.88 -5.29
N MET A 14 1.71 6.40 -4.37
CA MET A 14 3.13 6.70 -4.37
C MET A 14 3.77 6.24 -5.67
N LEU A 15 3.46 5.02 -6.09
CA LEU A 15 4.01 4.45 -7.32
C LEU A 15 3.65 5.33 -8.51
N LEU A 16 2.39 5.70 -8.65
CA LEU A 16 1.95 6.48 -9.80
C LEU A 16 2.50 7.90 -9.76
N ALA A 17 2.32 8.60 -8.65
CA ALA A 17 2.60 10.02 -8.56
C ALA A 17 4.10 10.35 -8.47
N GLU A 18 4.87 9.50 -7.79
CA GLU A 18 6.26 9.81 -7.51
C GLU A 18 7.25 9.06 -8.39
N TYR A 19 6.82 8.01 -9.05
CA TYR A 19 7.73 7.18 -9.85
C TYR A 19 7.34 7.08 -11.31
N LEU A 20 6.08 6.86 -11.62
CA LEU A 20 5.68 6.69 -13.01
C LEU A 20 5.49 8.01 -13.73
N GLU A 21 4.71 8.91 -13.15
CA GLU A 21 4.40 10.17 -13.82
C GLU A 21 5.63 11.06 -14.01
N PRO A 22 6.45 11.29 -12.98
CA PRO A 22 7.62 12.15 -13.17
C PRO A 22 8.62 11.61 -14.17
N ARG A 23 8.73 10.29 -14.26
CA ARG A 23 9.69 9.65 -15.16
C ARG A 23 9.09 9.31 -16.52
N LYS A 24 7.81 9.62 -16.71
CA LYS A 24 7.09 9.25 -17.94
C LYS A 24 7.21 7.77 -18.22
N LEU A 25 7.18 6.98 -17.16
CA LEU A 25 7.26 5.53 -17.25
C LEU A 25 5.85 4.98 -17.28
N THR A 26 5.53 4.22 -18.33
CA THR A 26 4.19 3.67 -18.46
C THR A 26 4.03 2.41 -17.63
N GLN A 27 2.76 2.04 -17.37
CA GLN A 27 2.48 0.78 -16.70
C GLN A 27 3.01 -0.41 -17.46
N VAL A 28 2.93 -0.35 -18.78
CA VAL A 28 3.46 -1.43 -19.62
C VAL A 28 4.97 -1.56 -19.44
N ALA A 29 5.67 -0.42 -19.44
CA ALA A 29 7.12 -0.45 -19.29
C ALA A 29 7.52 -0.94 -17.90
N LEU A 30 6.81 -0.51 -16.87
CA LEU A 30 7.10 -0.98 -15.52
C LEU A 30 6.85 -2.48 -15.41
N ALA A 31 5.73 -2.96 -15.96
CA ALA A 31 5.40 -4.38 -15.91
C ALA A 31 6.50 -5.21 -16.60
N ALA A 32 7.01 -4.70 -17.71
CA ALA A 32 8.10 -5.39 -18.40
C ALA A 32 9.35 -5.47 -17.52
N ARG A 33 9.68 -4.37 -16.84
CA ARG A 33 10.83 -4.37 -15.92
C ARG A 33 10.65 -5.35 -14.77
N MET A 34 9.43 -5.48 -14.29
CA MET A 34 9.13 -6.37 -13.17
C MET A 34 8.94 -7.82 -13.62
N GLY A 35 8.75 -8.04 -14.91
CA GLY A 35 8.47 -9.39 -15.41
C GLY A 35 7.08 -9.87 -15.04
N VAL A 36 6.11 -8.96 -15.00
CA VAL A 36 4.72 -9.29 -14.63
C VAL A 36 3.77 -8.73 -15.70
N PRO A 37 2.54 -9.23 -15.76
CA PRO A 37 1.55 -8.66 -16.67
C PRO A 37 1.20 -7.22 -16.30
N ARG A 38 0.85 -6.40 -17.30
CA ARG A 38 0.46 -5.02 -17.06
C ARG A 38 -0.68 -4.92 -16.07
N GLN A 39 -1.59 -5.85 -16.10
CA GLN A 39 -2.73 -5.81 -15.21
C GLN A 39 -2.31 -5.87 -13.75
N ARG A 40 -1.22 -6.55 -13.45
CA ARG A 40 -0.72 -6.60 -12.08
C ARG A 40 -0.29 -5.23 -11.60
N VAL A 41 0.38 -4.45 -12.46
CA VAL A 41 0.74 -3.08 -12.13
C VAL A 41 -0.51 -2.24 -11.94
N ASN A 42 -1.49 -2.39 -12.82
CA ASN A 42 -2.73 -1.64 -12.72
C ASN A 42 -3.45 -1.89 -11.40
N THR A 43 -3.53 -3.16 -10.96
CA THR A 43 -4.19 -3.48 -9.70
C THR A 43 -3.43 -2.93 -8.50
N LEU A 44 -2.11 -2.84 -8.58
CA LEU A 44 -1.31 -2.22 -7.51
C LEU A 44 -1.61 -0.74 -7.42
N ILE A 45 -1.65 -0.05 -8.56
CA ILE A 45 -1.91 1.39 -8.60
C ILE A 45 -3.28 1.71 -8.01
N HIS A 46 -4.28 0.91 -8.32
CA HIS A 46 -5.63 1.16 -7.86
C HIS A 46 -5.92 0.61 -6.47
N GLY A 47 -4.93 0.06 -5.81
CA GLY A 47 -5.09 -0.41 -4.44
C GLY A 47 -5.89 -1.68 -4.31
N LYS A 48 -6.13 -2.38 -5.42
CA LYS A 48 -6.88 -3.64 -5.39
C LYS A 48 -6.00 -4.81 -5.00
N ARG A 49 -4.71 -4.62 -5.00
CA ARG A 49 -3.75 -5.62 -4.60
C ARG A 49 -2.70 -4.95 -3.74
N GLY A 50 -2.47 -5.51 -2.55
CA GLY A 50 -1.47 -4.96 -1.64
C GLY A 50 -0.05 -5.35 -2.05
N ILE A 51 0.90 -4.68 -1.44
CA ILE A 51 2.31 -4.95 -1.67
C ILE A 51 2.72 -6.14 -0.80
N THR A 52 3.14 -7.21 -1.44
CA THR A 52 3.74 -8.35 -0.75
C THR A 52 5.26 -8.22 -0.78
N ALA A 53 5.94 -9.08 -0.02
CA ALA A 53 7.40 -9.07 -0.03
C ALA A 53 7.95 -9.27 -1.44
N GLU A 54 7.38 -10.20 -2.19
CA GLU A 54 7.84 -10.45 -3.55
C GLU A 54 7.65 -9.22 -4.43
N THR A 55 6.46 -8.59 -4.36
CA THR A 55 6.19 -7.41 -5.15
C THR A 55 7.11 -6.26 -4.76
N ALA A 56 7.39 -6.12 -3.47
CA ALA A 56 8.32 -5.09 -3.01
C ALA A 56 9.71 -5.27 -3.60
N ILE A 57 10.17 -6.52 -3.68
CA ILE A 57 11.47 -6.81 -4.29
C ILE A 57 11.44 -6.45 -5.77
N LEU A 58 10.39 -6.86 -6.48
CA LEU A 58 10.29 -6.57 -7.91
C LEU A 58 10.25 -5.06 -8.19
N LEU A 59 9.49 -4.32 -7.37
CA LEU A 59 9.42 -2.87 -7.52
C LEU A 59 10.78 -2.22 -7.22
N SER A 60 11.46 -2.70 -6.19
CA SER A 60 12.74 -2.11 -5.81
C SER A 60 13.77 -2.30 -6.92
N GLU A 61 13.78 -3.46 -7.55
CA GLU A 61 14.70 -3.73 -8.65
C GLU A 61 14.35 -2.90 -9.87
N ALA A 62 13.06 -2.76 -10.16
CA ALA A 62 12.62 -2.05 -11.36
C ALA A 62 12.82 -0.53 -11.24
N LEU A 63 12.73 0.01 -10.03
CA LEU A 63 12.74 1.46 -9.79
C LEU A 63 13.93 1.95 -9.00
N ASP A 64 14.86 1.07 -8.67
CA ASP A 64 16.05 1.41 -7.89
C ASP A 64 15.68 2.01 -6.55
N THR A 65 14.81 1.32 -5.85
CA THR A 65 14.38 1.68 -4.50
C THR A 65 14.64 0.50 -3.58
N SER A 66 14.27 0.63 -2.32
CA SER A 66 14.40 -0.47 -1.38
C SER A 66 13.08 -1.23 -1.23
N PRO A 67 13.12 -2.54 -1.00
CA PRO A 67 11.88 -3.26 -0.72
C PRO A 67 11.19 -2.75 0.54
N GLU A 68 11.97 -2.29 1.51
CA GLU A 68 11.43 -1.78 2.76
C GLU A 68 10.57 -0.55 2.54
N LEU A 69 10.89 0.28 1.54
CA LEU A 69 10.06 1.43 1.20
C LEU A 69 8.63 0.98 0.91
N TRP A 70 8.49 0.01 0.02
CA TRP A 70 7.17 -0.43 -0.43
C TRP A 70 6.40 -1.17 0.65
N LEU A 71 7.10 -2.02 1.41
CA LEU A 71 6.47 -2.72 2.51
C LEU A 71 6.07 -1.76 3.63
N GLY A 72 6.90 -0.75 3.89
CA GLY A 72 6.57 0.25 4.89
C GLY A 72 5.34 1.06 4.53
N LEU A 73 5.22 1.46 3.26
CA LEU A 73 4.04 2.19 2.79
C LEU A 73 2.79 1.34 2.96
N GLN A 74 2.86 0.06 2.63
CA GLN A 74 1.73 -0.83 2.77
C GLN A 74 1.35 -1.03 4.24
N THR A 75 2.35 -1.23 5.09
CA THR A 75 2.11 -1.46 6.51
C THR A 75 1.46 -0.24 7.16
N ASP A 76 1.96 0.95 6.85
CA ASP A 76 1.40 2.18 7.42
C ASP A 76 -0.04 2.38 6.96
N TYR A 77 -0.30 2.13 5.68
CA TYR A 77 -1.64 2.26 5.12
C TYR A 77 -2.60 1.27 5.78
N ASP A 78 -2.18 0.02 5.87
CA ASP A 78 -3.01 -1.03 6.45
C ASP A 78 -3.26 -0.78 7.94
N LEU A 79 -2.23 -0.36 8.66
CA LEU A 79 -2.37 -0.11 10.09
C LEU A 79 -3.31 1.05 10.36
N TRP A 80 -3.19 2.13 9.57
CA TRP A 80 -4.08 3.27 9.74
C TRP A 80 -5.55 2.85 9.57
N HIS A 81 -5.83 2.07 8.55
CA HIS A 81 -7.19 1.62 8.28
C HIS A 81 -7.67 0.63 9.34
N ALA A 82 -6.80 -0.24 9.82
CA ALA A 82 -7.16 -1.20 10.84
C ALA A 82 -7.50 -0.51 12.16
N VAL A 83 -6.69 0.48 12.54
CA VAL A 83 -6.93 1.23 13.76
C VAL A 83 -8.25 1.99 13.66
N ARG A 84 -8.50 2.62 12.52
CA ARG A 84 -9.72 3.38 12.34
C ARG A 84 -10.94 2.47 12.34
N LYS A 85 -10.85 1.33 11.68
CA LYS A 85 -11.95 0.39 11.67
C LYS A 85 -12.27 -0.12 13.07
N ARG A 86 -11.24 -0.39 13.84
CA ARG A 86 -11.46 -0.84 15.21
C ARG A 86 -12.12 0.23 16.05
N ALA A 87 -11.73 1.47 15.87
CA ALA A 87 -12.37 2.57 16.59
C ALA A 87 -13.84 2.70 16.21
N GLU A 88 -14.16 2.55 14.92
CA GLU A 88 -15.53 2.62 14.46
C GLU A 88 -16.38 1.49 15.04
N VAL A 89 -15.84 0.30 15.09
CA VAL A 89 -16.55 -0.83 15.66
C VAL A 89 -16.83 -0.59 17.13
N ARG A 90 -15.85 -0.08 17.87
CA ARG A 90 -16.02 0.19 19.30
C ARG A 90 -17.03 1.28 19.55
N THR A 91 -17.13 2.24 18.65
CA THR A 91 -18.09 3.33 18.78
C THR A 91 -19.49 2.88 18.37
N ALA A 92 -19.60 2.11 17.32
CA ALA A 92 -20.89 1.69 16.79
C ALA A 92 -21.57 0.66 17.68
N LYS A 93 -20.80 -0.15 18.38
CA LYS A 93 -21.34 -1.17 19.26
C LYS A 93 -20.74 -1.01 20.63
N PRO A 94 -21.58 -0.89 21.66
CA PRO A 94 -21.04 -0.85 23.01
C PRO A 94 -20.22 -2.10 23.25
N LEU A 95 -19.07 -1.92 23.85
CA LEU A 95 -18.23 -3.05 24.17
C LEU A 95 -18.90 -3.89 25.22
N ARG A 96 -18.98 -5.17 24.93
CA ARG A 96 -19.40 -6.07 25.96
C ARG A 96 -18.32 -6.15 27.00
N LYS A 97 -18.76 -6.35 28.20
CA LYS A 97 -17.80 -6.53 29.25
C LYS A 97 -16.92 -7.69 28.90
N ARG A 98 -15.64 -7.43 28.83
CA ARG A 98 -14.74 -8.47 28.47
C ARG A 98 -14.39 -9.31 29.65
N ARG A 99 -14.34 -10.57 29.45
CA ARG A 99 -13.87 -11.42 30.47
C ARG A 99 -12.39 -11.25 30.62
N ALA A 100 -11.92 -11.31 31.78
CA ALA A 100 -10.49 -11.26 32.03
C ALA A 100 -9.86 -12.43 31.32
N GLY A 101 -8.79 -12.18 30.69
CA GLY A 101 -8.14 -13.22 29.93
C GLY A 101 -8.56 -13.22 28.53
#